data_96850158f360ae73547650ee03958787
#
_entry.id   96850158f360ae73547650ee03958787
#
_cell.length_a   1.000
_cell.length_b   1.000
_cell.length_c   1.000
_cell.angle_alpha   90.00
_cell.angle_beta   90.00
_cell.angle_gamma   90.00
#
_symmetry.space_group_name_H-M   'P 1'
#
loop_
_entity.id
_entity.type
_entity.pdbx_description
1 polymer ?
#
loop_
_entity_poly.entity_id
_entity_poly.type
_entity_poly.pdbx_seq_one_letter_code
_entity_poly.pdbx_strand_id
1 'polypeptide(L)'
;MGRALIPELLGRGHTVRALVRRGSESKLPAGCTIIPGDPLDRATFINQIRPADTFVQLVGVAHPSPAKAREFRSVDLQSAREAIAAASEAGVEHFIYVSVAQPAPIMRAYIEARAEGEALLGSSGLQRATILRPWYVLGKGRQWPRLLLPVYWVLERLPSKRETARRLGLLTDKEMRGALLSAVENPPEGIRTLSVPEIKAAAQSLNQAL
;
A
#
# COMPACT_ATOMS: atom_id res chain seq x y z
N MET A 1 3.00 -4.84 7.60
CA MET A 1 2.28 -3.58 7.41
C MET A 1 0.90 -3.61 8.06
N GLY A 2 -0.12 -4.32 7.56
CA GLY A 2 -1.50 -4.29 8.05
C GLY A 2 -1.66 -4.49 9.56
N ARG A 3 -1.04 -5.53 10.13
CA ARG A 3 -1.11 -5.77 11.59
C ARG A 3 -0.59 -4.63 12.46
N ALA A 4 0.30 -3.80 11.95
CA ALA A 4 0.81 -2.64 12.67
C ALA A 4 -0.03 -1.38 12.42
N LEU A 5 -0.71 -1.29 11.27
CA LEU A 5 -1.60 -0.19 10.92
C LEU A 5 -2.93 -0.26 11.70
N ILE A 6 -3.48 -1.47 11.90
CA ILE A 6 -4.77 -1.67 12.56
C ILE A 6 -4.86 -1.00 13.94
N PRO A 7 -3.91 -1.22 14.88
CA PRO A 7 -3.98 -0.55 16.20
C PRO A 7 -3.91 0.97 16.11
N GLU A 8 -3.17 1.51 15.14
CA GLU A 8 -3.06 2.96 14.94
C GLU A 8 -4.38 3.55 14.44
N LEU A 9 -5.08 2.87 13.52
CA LEU A 9 -6.42 3.25 13.07
C LEU A 9 -7.45 3.19 14.20
N LEU A 10 -7.47 2.09 14.96
CA LEU A 10 -8.35 1.93 16.12
C LEU A 10 -8.11 3.01 17.17
N GLY A 11 -6.86 3.34 17.47
CA GLY A 11 -6.48 4.40 18.42
C GLY A 11 -6.92 5.79 18.00
N ARG A 12 -7.25 6.00 16.72
CA ARG A 12 -7.77 7.25 16.15
C ARG A 12 -9.30 7.22 15.96
N GLY A 13 -9.97 6.19 16.50
CA GLY A 13 -11.42 6.09 16.49
C GLY A 13 -12.03 5.46 15.23
N HIS A 14 -11.20 4.93 14.32
CA HIS A 14 -11.71 4.23 13.14
C HIS A 14 -12.22 2.84 13.50
N THR A 15 -13.30 2.42 12.87
CA THR A 15 -13.73 1.01 12.86
C THR A 15 -12.99 0.26 11.78
N VAL A 16 -12.29 -0.83 12.13
CA VAL A 16 -11.46 -1.58 11.21
C VAL A 16 -12.03 -2.98 10.97
N ARG A 17 -12.21 -3.33 9.70
CA ARG A 17 -12.52 -4.68 9.22
C ARG A 17 -11.29 -5.25 8.54
N ALA A 18 -10.82 -6.40 8.96
CA ALA A 18 -9.59 -7.00 8.47
C ALA A 18 -9.88 -8.30 7.73
N LEU A 19 -9.69 -8.28 6.38
CA LEU A 19 -9.73 -9.49 5.58
C LEU A 19 -8.51 -10.36 5.90
N VAL A 20 -8.75 -11.61 6.23
CA VAL A 20 -7.73 -12.57 6.60
C VAL A 20 -8.04 -13.96 6.05
N ARG A 21 -7.02 -14.67 5.61
CA ARG A 21 -7.18 -16.07 5.20
C ARG A 21 -7.53 -16.94 6.41
N ARG A 22 -8.41 -17.90 6.23
CA ARG A 22 -8.79 -18.87 7.26
C ARG A 22 -7.55 -19.49 7.92
N GLY A 23 -7.59 -19.62 9.26
CA GLY A 23 -6.48 -20.13 10.06
C GLY A 23 -5.38 -19.09 10.38
N SER A 24 -5.58 -17.82 10.00
CA SER A 24 -4.65 -16.74 10.33
C SER A 24 -5.28 -15.64 11.21
N GLU A 25 -6.46 -15.89 11.75
CA GLU A 25 -7.27 -14.94 12.55
C GLU A 25 -6.54 -14.51 13.82
N SER A 26 -5.89 -15.46 14.50
CA SER A 26 -5.12 -15.20 15.72
C SER A 26 -3.91 -14.27 15.53
N LYS A 27 -3.53 -13.98 14.28
CA LYS A 27 -2.44 -13.06 13.96
C LYS A 27 -2.89 -11.61 13.94
N LEU A 28 -4.19 -11.33 14.00
CA LEU A 28 -4.73 -9.98 13.99
C LEU A 28 -4.75 -9.37 15.38
N PRO A 29 -4.57 -8.04 15.51
CA PRO A 29 -4.73 -7.34 16.77
C PRO A 29 -6.19 -7.38 17.24
N ALA A 30 -6.39 -7.30 18.55
CA ALA A 30 -7.71 -7.14 19.13
C ALA A 30 -8.38 -5.82 18.71
N GLY A 31 -9.72 -5.79 18.70
CA GLY A 31 -10.51 -4.58 18.41
C GLY A 31 -10.93 -4.40 16.96
N CYS A 32 -10.35 -5.15 16.00
CA CYS A 32 -10.84 -5.16 14.62
C CYS A 32 -11.86 -6.28 14.38
N THR A 33 -12.80 -6.05 13.47
CA THR A 33 -13.70 -7.10 12.98
C THR A 33 -12.96 -8.00 11.98
N ILE A 34 -13.00 -9.29 12.23
CA ILE A 34 -12.32 -10.28 11.38
C ILE A 34 -13.27 -10.69 10.23
N ILE A 35 -12.79 -10.59 9.00
CA ILE A 35 -13.48 -11.09 7.80
C ILE A 35 -12.66 -12.26 7.25
N PRO A 36 -13.09 -13.52 7.46
CA PRO A 36 -12.43 -14.67 6.86
C PRO A 36 -12.71 -14.72 5.36
N GLY A 37 -11.67 -14.73 4.53
CA GLY A 37 -11.81 -14.80 3.08
C GLY A 37 -10.48 -14.93 2.36
N ASP A 38 -10.55 -15.17 1.05
CA ASP A 38 -9.38 -15.21 0.17
C ASP A 38 -9.27 -13.89 -0.61
N PRO A 39 -8.21 -13.10 -0.44
CA PRO A 39 -8.02 -11.86 -1.20
C PRO A 39 -7.89 -12.08 -2.72
N LEU A 40 -7.73 -13.31 -3.18
CA LEU A 40 -7.66 -13.66 -4.60
C LEU A 40 -9.03 -14.04 -5.19
N ASP A 41 -10.07 -14.08 -4.35
CA ASP A 41 -11.45 -14.43 -4.75
C ASP A 41 -12.43 -13.55 -3.97
N ARG A 42 -12.94 -12.50 -4.64
CA ARG A 42 -13.88 -11.54 -4.05
C ARG A 42 -15.19 -12.15 -3.57
N ALA A 43 -15.64 -13.25 -4.15
CA ALA A 43 -16.88 -13.90 -3.74
C ALA A 43 -16.84 -14.34 -2.26
N THR A 44 -15.64 -14.58 -1.73
CA THR A 44 -15.46 -15.01 -0.33
C THR A 44 -15.61 -13.89 0.70
N PHE A 45 -15.56 -12.60 0.30
CA PHE A 45 -15.58 -11.47 1.24
C PHE A 45 -16.45 -10.28 0.84
N ILE A 46 -16.93 -10.21 -0.40
CA ILE A 46 -17.64 -9.03 -0.91
C ILE A 46 -18.86 -8.64 -0.05
N ASN A 47 -19.64 -9.61 0.40
CA ASN A 47 -20.84 -9.37 1.23
C ASN A 47 -20.51 -8.81 2.62
N GLN A 48 -19.24 -8.83 3.03
CA GLN A 48 -18.78 -8.40 4.33
C GLN A 48 -18.03 -7.06 4.30
N ILE A 49 -17.83 -6.46 3.11
CA ILE A 49 -17.17 -5.17 2.97
C ILE A 49 -18.03 -4.06 3.57
N ARG A 50 -19.33 -4.09 3.28
CA ARG A 50 -20.25 -3.04 3.76
C ARG A 50 -20.55 -3.14 5.25
N PRO A 51 -20.66 -2.01 5.95
CA PRO A 51 -20.33 -0.67 5.51
C PRO A 51 -18.81 -0.45 5.57
N ALA A 52 -18.23 0.24 4.58
CA ALA A 52 -16.84 0.69 4.59
C ALA A 52 -16.69 1.93 3.71
N ASP A 53 -16.14 3.01 4.26
CA ASP A 53 -15.87 4.24 3.52
C ASP A 53 -14.56 4.11 2.72
N THR A 54 -13.55 3.44 3.29
CA THR A 54 -12.22 3.28 2.70
C THR A 54 -11.80 1.81 2.64
N PHE A 55 -11.33 1.37 1.48
CA PHE A 55 -10.69 0.07 1.30
C PHE A 55 -9.18 0.24 1.16
N VAL A 56 -8.39 -0.48 1.98
CA VAL A 56 -6.92 -0.41 1.97
C VAL A 56 -6.34 -1.72 1.44
N GLN A 57 -5.79 -1.70 0.22
CA GLN A 57 -5.18 -2.86 -0.42
C GLN A 57 -3.69 -2.94 -0.08
N LEU A 58 -3.34 -3.91 0.78
CA LEU A 58 -1.98 -4.17 1.25
C LEU A 58 -1.45 -5.55 0.84
N VAL A 59 -2.26 -6.35 0.14
CA VAL A 59 -1.87 -7.70 -0.25
C VAL A 59 -0.79 -7.65 -1.33
N GLY A 60 0.19 -8.51 -1.20
CA GLY A 60 1.27 -8.69 -2.16
C GLY A 60 2.25 -9.76 -1.72
N VAL A 61 3.11 -10.15 -2.64
CA VAL A 61 4.15 -11.15 -2.42
C VAL A 61 5.13 -10.68 -1.36
N ALA A 62 5.29 -11.50 -0.33
CA ALA A 62 6.29 -11.24 0.70
C ALA A 62 7.71 -11.40 0.14
N HIS A 63 8.60 -10.44 0.47
CA HIS A 63 9.98 -10.46 0.01
C HIS A 63 10.11 -10.56 -1.53
N PRO A 64 9.67 -9.54 -2.28
CA PRO A 64 9.72 -9.56 -3.73
C PRO A 64 11.18 -9.75 -4.21
N SER A 65 11.36 -10.62 -5.20
CA SER A 65 12.64 -10.90 -5.86
C SER A 65 12.38 -11.30 -7.31
N PRO A 66 13.36 -11.18 -8.22
CA PRO A 66 13.18 -11.58 -9.62
C PRO A 66 12.69 -13.02 -9.81
N ALA A 67 13.08 -13.93 -8.91
CA ALA A 67 12.65 -15.34 -8.94
C ALA A 67 11.15 -15.53 -8.77
N LYS A 68 10.44 -14.53 -8.20
CA LYS A 68 8.99 -14.55 -7.92
C LYS A 68 8.15 -13.87 -9.02
N ALA A 69 8.67 -13.73 -10.22
CA ALA A 69 8.00 -13.02 -11.31
C ALA A 69 6.56 -13.53 -11.59
N ARG A 70 6.33 -14.85 -11.49
CA ARG A 70 4.99 -15.44 -11.66
C ARG A 70 4.04 -15.07 -10.52
N GLU A 71 4.55 -15.01 -9.29
CA GLU A 71 3.74 -14.69 -8.11
C GLU A 71 3.23 -13.23 -8.17
N PHE A 72 3.93 -12.30 -8.81
CA PHE A 72 3.47 -10.91 -8.94
C PHE A 72 2.17 -10.80 -9.75
N ARG A 73 1.97 -11.65 -10.76
CA ARG A 73 0.69 -11.68 -11.49
C ARG A 73 -0.38 -12.45 -10.73
N SER A 74 -0.05 -13.62 -10.18
CA SER A 74 -1.03 -14.49 -9.51
C SER A 74 -1.43 -14.04 -8.11
N VAL A 75 -0.64 -13.21 -7.45
CA VAL A 75 -0.95 -12.69 -6.10
C VAL A 75 -1.15 -11.18 -6.12
N ASP A 76 -0.14 -10.40 -6.52
CA ASP A 76 -0.23 -8.92 -6.43
C ASP A 76 -1.30 -8.36 -7.35
N LEU A 77 -1.26 -8.70 -8.63
CA LEU A 77 -2.23 -8.22 -9.62
C LEU A 77 -3.62 -8.81 -9.38
N GLN A 78 -3.70 -10.13 -9.13
CA GLN A 78 -5.00 -10.79 -8.90
C GLN A 78 -5.68 -10.23 -7.66
N SER A 79 -4.97 -10.08 -6.53
CA SER A 79 -5.56 -9.49 -5.33
C SER A 79 -6.00 -8.04 -5.52
N ALA A 80 -5.25 -7.26 -6.30
CA ALA A 80 -5.64 -5.89 -6.64
C ALA A 80 -6.92 -5.87 -7.49
N ARG A 81 -7.02 -6.76 -8.50
CA ARG A 81 -8.21 -6.90 -9.35
C ARG A 81 -9.46 -7.23 -8.54
N GLU A 82 -9.35 -8.24 -7.68
CA GLU A 82 -10.48 -8.67 -6.83
C GLU A 82 -10.87 -7.59 -5.81
N ALA A 83 -9.89 -6.93 -5.19
CA ALA A 83 -10.15 -5.85 -4.23
C ALA A 83 -10.80 -4.62 -4.88
N ILE A 84 -10.33 -4.20 -6.05
CA ILE A 84 -10.88 -3.06 -6.80
C ILE A 84 -12.33 -3.37 -7.23
N ALA A 85 -12.57 -4.55 -7.81
CA ALA A 85 -13.90 -4.95 -8.22
C ALA A 85 -14.86 -5.06 -7.03
N ALA A 86 -14.42 -5.65 -5.92
CA ALA A 86 -15.22 -5.75 -4.70
C ALA A 86 -15.54 -4.37 -4.08
N ALA A 87 -14.56 -3.47 -4.04
CA ALA A 87 -14.77 -2.12 -3.53
C ALA A 87 -15.74 -1.31 -4.39
N SER A 88 -15.60 -1.37 -5.71
CA SER A 88 -16.52 -0.72 -6.66
C SER A 88 -17.95 -1.26 -6.53
N GLU A 89 -18.14 -2.59 -6.50
CA GLU A 89 -19.43 -3.24 -6.36
C GLU A 89 -20.07 -2.97 -4.97
N ALA A 90 -19.25 -2.89 -3.93
CA ALA A 90 -19.70 -2.54 -2.59
C ALA A 90 -20.02 -1.05 -2.40
N GLY A 91 -19.69 -0.18 -3.36
CA GLY A 91 -19.87 1.27 -3.26
C GLY A 91 -18.94 1.93 -2.25
N VAL A 92 -17.72 1.42 -2.11
CA VAL A 92 -16.69 2.05 -1.28
C VAL A 92 -16.31 3.40 -1.90
N GLU A 93 -16.24 4.45 -1.10
CA GLU A 93 -15.99 5.81 -1.60
C GLU A 93 -14.52 6.08 -1.90
N HIS A 94 -13.60 5.49 -1.12
CA HIS A 94 -12.16 5.72 -1.23
C HIS A 94 -11.37 4.41 -1.26
N PHE A 95 -10.45 4.29 -2.21
CA PHE A 95 -9.57 3.14 -2.35
C PHE A 95 -8.10 3.53 -2.16
N ILE A 96 -7.39 2.87 -1.27
CA ILE A 96 -5.96 3.07 -1.05
C ILE A 96 -5.20 1.88 -1.61
N TYR A 97 -4.32 2.14 -2.58
CA TYR A 97 -3.49 1.13 -3.23
C TYR A 97 -2.02 1.34 -2.94
N VAL A 98 -1.38 0.34 -2.34
CA VAL A 98 0.08 0.33 -2.21
C VAL A 98 0.68 -0.28 -3.46
N SER A 99 1.22 0.56 -4.31
CA SER A 99 1.90 0.21 -5.55
C SER A 99 3.43 0.12 -5.35
N VAL A 100 4.21 0.56 -6.32
CA VAL A 100 5.68 0.62 -6.29
C VAL A 100 6.17 1.84 -7.04
N ALA A 101 7.32 2.40 -6.63
CA ALA A 101 7.96 3.49 -7.36
C ALA A 101 8.30 3.06 -8.79
N GLN A 102 7.92 3.88 -9.76
CA GLN A 102 8.12 3.62 -11.18
C GLN A 102 8.37 4.93 -11.96
N PRO A 103 9.17 4.88 -13.03
CA PRO A 103 9.96 3.73 -13.50
C PRO A 103 11.13 3.41 -12.56
N ALA A 104 11.56 2.14 -12.55
CA ALA A 104 12.74 1.71 -11.81
C ALA A 104 13.57 0.72 -12.65
N PRO A 105 14.90 0.66 -12.44
CA PRO A 105 15.80 -0.09 -13.32
C PRO A 105 15.77 -1.61 -13.12
N ILE A 106 15.19 -2.06 -12.02
CA ILE A 106 15.15 -3.47 -11.62
C ILE A 106 13.72 -3.90 -11.25
N MET A 107 13.47 -5.18 -11.08
CA MET A 107 12.16 -5.73 -10.67
C MET A 107 11.04 -5.47 -11.70
N ARG A 108 11.36 -5.55 -13.00
CA ARG A 108 10.45 -5.19 -14.08
C ARG A 108 9.08 -5.87 -13.97
N ALA A 109 9.04 -7.19 -13.79
CA ALA A 109 7.79 -7.94 -13.67
C ALA A 109 6.93 -7.51 -12.47
N TYR A 110 7.56 -7.08 -11.35
CA TYR A 110 6.87 -6.53 -10.20
C TYR A 110 6.26 -5.17 -10.51
N ILE A 111 7.02 -4.30 -11.15
CA ILE A 111 6.59 -2.95 -11.56
C ILE A 111 5.43 -3.06 -12.54
N GLU A 112 5.52 -3.94 -13.55
CA GLU A 112 4.46 -4.17 -14.54
C GLU A 112 3.16 -4.63 -13.89
N ALA A 113 3.23 -5.60 -12.96
CA ALA A 113 2.04 -6.09 -12.24
C ALA A 113 1.38 -4.98 -11.38
N ARG A 114 2.18 -4.13 -10.72
CA ARG A 114 1.66 -3.01 -9.93
C ARG A 114 1.11 -1.89 -10.81
N ALA A 115 1.74 -1.58 -11.93
CA ALA A 115 1.27 -0.60 -12.90
C ALA A 115 -0.06 -1.03 -13.55
N GLU A 116 -0.22 -2.34 -13.85
CA GLU A 116 -1.48 -2.89 -14.34
C GLU A 116 -2.60 -2.75 -13.29
N GLY A 117 -2.28 -2.96 -12.00
CA GLY A 117 -3.20 -2.69 -10.89
C GLY A 117 -3.62 -1.22 -10.78
N GLU A 118 -2.70 -0.28 -11.00
CA GLU A 118 -3.02 1.15 -11.06
C GLU A 118 -3.94 1.49 -12.24
N ALA A 119 -3.69 0.89 -13.42
CA ALA A 119 -4.53 1.09 -14.60
C ALA A 119 -5.95 0.54 -14.38
N LEU A 120 -6.08 -0.64 -13.76
CA LEU A 120 -7.37 -1.20 -13.36
C LEU A 120 -8.11 -0.26 -12.40
N LEU A 121 -7.42 0.31 -11.41
CA LEU A 121 -7.99 1.28 -10.48
C LEU A 121 -8.49 2.53 -11.22
N GLY A 122 -7.69 3.07 -12.14
CA GLY A 122 -8.06 4.23 -12.95
C GLY A 122 -9.29 4.02 -13.83
N SER A 123 -9.59 2.78 -14.23
CA SER A 123 -10.75 2.41 -15.06
C SER A 123 -11.93 1.83 -14.28
N SER A 124 -11.84 1.71 -12.97
CA SER A 124 -12.82 1.01 -12.12
C SER A 124 -14.11 1.79 -11.83
N GLY A 125 -14.14 3.09 -12.11
CA GLY A 125 -15.24 3.98 -11.73
C GLY A 125 -15.23 4.43 -10.27
N LEU A 126 -14.26 3.99 -9.46
CA LEU A 126 -14.05 4.51 -8.11
C LEU A 126 -13.68 6.00 -8.17
N GLN A 127 -14.45 6.83 -7.49
CA GLN A 127 -14.33 8.30 -7.60
C GLN A 127 -13.10 8.85 -6.87
N ARG A 128 -12.67 8.19 -5.80
CA ARG A 128 -11.56 8.62 -4.95
C ARG A 128 -10.56 7.50 -4.76
N ALA A 129 -9.29 7.77 -5.04
CA ALA A 129 -8.24 6.81 -4.76
C ALA A 129 -6.93 7.48 -4.35
N THR A 130 -6.18 6.83 -3.46
CA THR A 130 -4.81 7.21 -3.12
C THR A 130 -3.87 6.07 -3.46
N ILE A 131 -2.94 6.32 -4.38
CA ILE A 131 -1.90 5.36 -4.80
C ILE A 131 -0.60 5.74 -4.10
N LEU A 132 -0.06 4.87 -3.27
CA LEU A 132 1.26 5.06 -2.67
C LEU A 132 2.29 4.27 -3.48
N ARG A 133 3.34 4.94 -3.92
CA ARG A 133 4.44 4.36 -4.70
C ARG A 133 5.74 4.28 -3.88
N PRO A 134 5.82 3.45 -2.82
CA PRO A 134 7.08 3.22 -2.11
C PRO A 134 8.06 2.49 -3.01
N TRP A 135 9.39 2.70 -2.79
CA TRP A 135 10.40 1.86 -3.40
C TRP A 135 10.80 0.74 -2.44
N TYR A 136 11.42 1.09 -1.36
CA TYR A 136 11.86 0.14 -0.34
C TYR A 136 11.42 0.59 1.04
N VAL A 137 10.72 -0.29 1.75
CA VAL A 137 10.28 -0.02 3.13
C VAL A 137 11.15 -0.82 4.09
N LEU A 138 11.87 -0.10 4.95
CA LEU A 138 12.70 -0.66 6.01
C LEU A 138 11.81 -1.20 7.12
N GLY A 139 11.90 -2.52 7.39
CA GLY A 139 11.15 -3.18 8.46
C GLY A 139 12.05 -3.94 9.43
N LYS A 140 11.46 -4.52 10.49
CA LYS A 140 12.18 -5.40 11.42
C LYS A 140 12.82 -6.55 10.62
N GLY A 141 14.15 -6.74 10.77
CA GLY A 141 14.94 -7.75 10.07
C GLY A 141 15.44 -7.35 8.66
N ARG A 142 15.16 -6.14 8.18
CA ARG A 142 15.60 -5.63 6.88
C ARG A 142 16.37 -4.32 7.01
N GLN A 143 17.53 -4.37 7.61
CA GLN A 143 18.33 -3.16 7.86
C GLN A 143 19.51 -2.99 6.88
N TRP A 144 19.87 -4.03 6.09
CA TRP A 144 20.98 -3.99 5.15
C TRP A 144 20.92 -2.82 4.13
N PRO A 145 19.72 -2.35 3.65
CA PRO A 145 19.67 -1.21 2.74
C PRO A 145 20.07 0.12 3.40
N ARG A 146 20.18 0.18 4.73
CA ARG A 146 20.77 1.33 5.41
C ARG A 146 22.20 1.59 4.97
N LEU A 147 22.92 0.55 4.56
CA LEU A 147 24.28 0.67 3.99
C LEU A 147 24.29 1.43 2.66
N LEU A 148 23.14 1.53 1.99
CA LEU A 148 22.98 2.29 0.74
C LEU A 148 22.68 3.79 0.99
N LEU A 149 22.37 4.20 2.21
CA LEU A 149 22.08 5.62 2.54
C LEU A 149 23.17 6.58 2.07
N PRO A 150 24.49 6.31 2.25
CA PRO A 150 25.55 7.17 1.73
C PRO A 150 25.51 7.29 0.20
N VAL A 151 25.18 6.22 -0.49
CA VAL A 151 25.07 6.20 -1.96
C VAL A 151 23.89 7.06 -2.41
N TYR A 152 22.72 6.93 -1.76
CA TYR A 152 21.57 7.81 -2.03
C TYR A 152 21.89 9.28 -1.76
N TRP A 153 22.57 9.59 -0.66
CA TRP A 153 22.98 10.96 -0.32
C TRP A 153 23.92 11.58 -1.37
N VAL A 154 24.85 10.80 -1.94
CA VAL A 154 25.71 11.24 -3.05
C VAL A 154 24.90 11.44 -4.34
N LEU A 155 23.99 10.48 -4.67
CA LEU A 155 23.16 10.54 -5.87
C LEU A 155 22.16 11.71 -5.85
N GLU A 156 21.64 12.08 -4.68
CA GLU A 156 20.76 13.24 -4.51
C GLU A 156 21.47 14.58 -4.76
N ARG A 157 22.79 14.63 -4.65
CA ARG A 157 23.60 15.82 -4.94
C ARG A 157 23.95 15.98 -6.41
N LEU A 158 23.83 14.91 -7.20
CA LEU A 158 24.05 14.95 -8.64
C LEU A 158 22.78 15.44 -9.35
N PRO A 159 22.78 16.62 -10.03
CA PRO A 159 21.56 17.19 -10.63
C PRO A 159 20.84 16.21 -11.57
N SER A 160 21.58 15.45 -12.37
CA SER A 160 21.04 14.51 -13.35
C SER A 160 20.41 13.25 -12.72
N LYS A 161 20.68 12.93 -11.46
CA LYS A 161 20.21 11.72 -10.77
C LYS A 161 19.34 12.00 -9.54
N ARG A 162 19.23 13.28 -9.14
CA ARG A 162 18.55 13.72 -7.94
C ARG A 162 17.08 13.27 -7.88
N GLU A 163 16.36 13.43 -8.98
CA GLU A 163 14.95 13.05 -9.06
C GLU A 163 14.77 11.53 -8.93
N THR A 164 15.60 10.75 -9.63
CA THR A 164 15.59 9.29 -9.53
C THR A 164 15.96 8.81 -8.12
N ALA A 165 16.97 9.40 -7.49
CA ALA A 165 17.37 9.06 -6.14
C ALA A 165 16.25 9.35 -5.13
N ARG A 166 15.57 10.49 -5.23
CA ARG A 166 14.43 10.84 -4.39
C ARG A 166 13.25 9.89 -4.58
N ARG A 167 12.91 9.56 -5.83
CA ARG A 167 11.82 8.63 -6.16
C ARG A 167 12.09 7.21 -5.67
N LEU A 168 13.33 6.74 -5.74
CA LEU A 168 13.77 5.42 -5.28
C LEU A 168 14.30 5.45 -3.83
N GLY A 169 13.97 6.47 -3.06
CA GLY A 169 14.39 6.64 -1.68
C GLY A 169 13.88 5.56 -0.74
N LEU A 170 14.56 5.41 0.39
CA LEU A 170 14.16 4.50 1.46
C LEU A 170 13.05 5.11 2.30
N LEU A 171 12.09 4.30 2.70
CA LEU A 171 11.03 4.62 3.66
C LEU A 171 11.19 3.75 4.91
N THR A 172 10.89 4.29 6.06
CA THR A 172 10.71 3.50 7.27
C THR A 172 9.29 2.93 7.34
N ASP A 173 9.11 1.85 8.09
CA ASP A 173 7.78 1.30 8.37
C ASP A 173 6.86 2.34 9.04
N LYS A 174 7.43 3.22 9.90
CA LYS A 174 6.69 4.33 10.53
C LYS A 174 6.20 5.35 9.51
N GLU A 175 7.06 5.80 8.58
CA GLU A 175 6.67 6.74 7.52
C GLU A 175 5.58 6.15 6.62
N MET A 176 5.71 4.88 6.26
CA MET A 176 4.71 4.22 5.41
C MET A 176 3.36 4.11 6.13
N ARG A 177 3.33 3.75 7.43
CA ARG A 177 2.07 3.71 8.20
C ARG A 177 1.48 5.11 8.40
N GLY A 178 2.31 6.10 8.72
CA GLY A 178 1.83 7.49 8.85
C GLY A 178 1.19 8.00 7.56
N ALA A 179 1.78 7.70 6.40
CA ALA A 179 1.18 8.05 5.12
C ALA A 179 -0.12 7.30 4.82
N LEU A 180 -0.23 6.02 5.21
CA LEU A 180 -1.47 5.26 5.09
C LEU A 180 -2.57 5.82 6.00
N LEU A 181 -2.26 6.18 7.24
CA LEU A 181 -3.17 6.87 8.15
C LEU A 181 -3.63 8.21 7.57
N SER A 182 -2.69 9.03 7.14
CA SER A 182 -2.99 10.31 6.49
C SER A 182 -3.89 10.13 5.26
N ALA A 183 -3.67 9.09 4.46
CA ALA A 183 -4.49 8.79 3.30
C ALA A 183 -5.93 8.37 3.68
N VAL A 184 -6.10 7.59 4.76
CA VAL A 184 -7.43 7.22 5.28
C VAL A 184 -8.19 8.46 5.75
N GLU A 185 -7.54 9.36 6.47
CA GLU A 185 -8.17 10.55 7.06
C GLU A 185 -8.38 11.70 6.06
N ASN A 186 -7.63 11.71 4.94
CA ASN A 186 -7.67 12.77 3.94
C ASN A 186 -7.89 12.20 2.54
N PRO A 187 -9.07 11.65 2.24
CA PRO A 187 -9.39 11.15 0.90
C PRO A 187 -9.35 12.31 -0.11
N PRO A 188 -8.77 12.10 -1.30
CA PRO A 188 -8.68 13.14 -2.33
C PRO A 188 -9.99 13.30 -3.08
N GLU A 189 -10.12 14.42 -3.81
CA GLU A 189 -11.12 14.58 -4.87
C GLU A 189 -10.57 13.97 -6.18
N GLY A 190 -10.82 12.67 -6.42
CA GLY A 190 -10.27 11.95 -7.56
C GLY A 190 -9.12 11.03 -7.20
N ILE A 191 -8.21 10.80 -8.14
CA ILE A 191 -7.06 9.88 -7.95
C ILE A 191 -5.79 10.67 -7.64
N ARG A 192 -5.21 10.44 -6.46
CA ARG A 192 -3.94 11.03 -6.04
C ARG A 192 -2.86 9.96 -5.96
N THR A 193 -1.70 10.23 -6.55
CA THR A 193 -0.52 9.38 -6.43
C THR A 193 0.52 10.05 -5.53
N LEU A 194 1.05 9.30 -4.56
CA LEU A 194 2.10 9.74 -3.64
C LEU A 194 3.41 9.01 -3.98
N SER A 195 4.41 9.75 -4.40
CA SER A 195 5.80 9.29 -4.53
C SER A 195 6.50 9.22 -3.17
N VAL A 196 7.72 8.69 -3.10
CA VAL A 196 8.50 8.57 -1.85
C VAL A 196 8.61 9.90 -1.08
N PRO A 197 8.95 11.05 -1.69
CA PRO A 197 8.95 12.34 -0.98
C PRO A 197 7.58 12.72 -0.40
N GLU A 198 6.51 12.51 -1.16
CA GLU A 198 5.15 12.84 -0.74
C GLU A 198 4.63 11.90 0.37
N ILE A 199 5.02 10.62 0.34
CA ILE A 199 4.76 9.67 1.43
C ILE A 199 5.42 10.16 2.73
N LYS A 200 6.68 10.62 2.67
CA LYS A 200 7.38 11.20 3.83
C LYS A 200 6.69 12.45 4.35
N ALA A 201 6.31 13.36 3.45
CA ALA A 201 5.61 14.58 3.82
C ALA A 201 4.26 14.30 4.48
N ALA A 202 3.45 13.38 3.91
CA ALA A 202 2.17 12.97 4.48
C ALA A 202 2.31 12.35 5.89
N ALA A 203 3.38 11.57 6.11
CA ALA A 203 3.66 11.01 7.43
C ALA A 203 4.11 12.06 8.45
N GLN A 204 4.78 13.12 8.01
CA GLN A 204 5.24 14.23 8.88
C GLN A 204 4.10 15.14 9.27
N SER A 205 3.22 15.52 8.34
CA SER A 205 2.05 16.37 8.62
C SER A 205 1.10 15.72 9.64
N LEU A 206 0.92 14.40 9.57
CA LEU A 206 0.13 13.66 10.56
C LEU A 206 0.69 13.76 11.99
N ASN A 207 2.03 13.74 12.13
CA ASN A 207 2.69 13.85 13.44
C ASN A 207 2.67 15.28 14.02
N GLN A 208 2.44 16.30 13.20
CA GLN A 208 2.32 17.70 13.64
C GLN A 208 0.90 18.07 14.06
N ALA A 209 -0.08 17.29 13.67
CA ALA A 209 -1.49 17.48 14.00
C ALA A 209 -1.92 16.80 15.34
N LEU A 210 -0.97 16.14 16.03
CA LEU A 210 -1.09 15.51 17.33
C LEU A 210 -0.47 16.37 18.43
#